data_fad2ff83cb0c366190f73c8843065134
#
_entry.id   fad2ff83cb0c366190f73c8843065134
#
_cell.length_a   1.000
_cell.length_b   1.000
_cell.length_c   1.000
_cell.angle_alpha   90.00
_cell.angle_beta   90.00
_cell.angle_gamma   90.00
#
_symmetry.space_group_name_H-M   'P 1'
#
loop_
_entity.id
_entity.type
_entity.pdbx_description
1 polymer ?
#
loop_
_entity_poly.entity_id
_entity_poly.type
_entity_poly.pdbx_seq_one_letter_code
_entity_poly.pdbx_strand_id
1 'polypeptide(L)'
;MFASLGGGAALIPSMIPKTQVDLTIPGFELLVAIPVMFWGLFIGVLLAPSAASRIGSNVVARVSGLLAALGLLLTGFAGSSPLFLTGAVAFGLGFGFLEVTITVATRERNQDSARELTKLNAAFATAAVMTPLALVAELSILGSNLIAGIVALMALVSSWSLGITEQKPSSSVMKQHPGLPSALVVAAFLYVGAESLLAGWGPTLVSSFDLLSVETAPLGSTLFWGLLALGRLVSIRVTPRHLSTAFSLTLWPLVAAAGLAVATIFQTPVALWLGYALAAFATGPIYGLLIGQALRRVESRQVSKATRNIILIGAAGGFAIPGLVQVFPSQTLAIAAAAAAMVLVSTASAVSKQPELEEVSA
;
A
#
# COMPACT_ATOMS: atom_id res chain seq x y z
N MET A 1 -2.96 -15.83 -1.57
CA MET A 1 -2.34 -15.08 -0.48
C MET A 1 -2.21 -13.59 -0.77
N PHE A 2 -1.41 -13.14 -1.75
CA PHE A 2 -1.34 -11.70 -2.09
C PHE A 2 -2.67 -11.08 -2.47
N ALA A 3 -3.57 -11.84 -3.10
CA ALA A 3 -4.94 -11.38 -3.34
C ALA A 3 -5.72 -11.08 -2.06
N SER A 4 -5.59 -11.91 -1.01
CA SER A 4 -6.25 -11.63 0.26
C SER A 4 -5.66 -10.43 0.99
N LEU A 5 -4.35 -10.19 0.86
CA LEU A 5 -3.72 -8.98 1.39
C LEU A 5 -4.23 -7.72 0.67
N GLY A 6 -4.29 -7.75 -0.66
CA GLY A 6 -4.82 -6.64 -1.47
C GLY A 6 -6.30 -6.37 -1.19
N GLY A 7 -7.10 -7.45 -1.12
CA GLY A 7 -8.52 -7.36 -0.78
C GLY A 7 -8.74 -6.75 0.60
N GLY A 8 -8.01 -7.21 1.62
CA GLY A 8 -8.12 -6.68 2.98
C GLY A 8 -7.64 -5.23 3.12
N ALA A 9 -6.54 -4.88 2.43
CA ALA A 9 -6.02 -3.51 2.43
C ALA A 9 -7.01 -2.51 1.81
N ALA A 10 -7.80 -2.92 0.83
CA ALA A 10 -8.85 -2.11 0.23
C ALA A 10 -10.18 -2.20 0.98
N LEU A 11 -10.47 -3.32 1.64
CA LEU A 11 -11.71 -3.56 2.37
C LEU A 11 -11.84 -2.66 3.59
N ILE A 12 -10.79 -2.59 4.43
CA ILE A 12 -10.82 -1.82 5.69
C ILE A 12 -11.18 -0.35 5.43
N PRO A 13 -10.52 0.41 4.54
CA PRO A 13 -10.92 1.77 4.21
C PRO A 13 -12.35 1.86 3.66
N SER A 14 -12.76 0.87 2.85
CA SER A 14 -14.07 0.83 2.20
C SER A 14 -15.22 0.65 3.19
N MET A 15 -14.96 0.03 4.33
CA MET A 15 -15.96 -0.16 5.39
C MET A 15 -16.13 1.06 6.29
N ILE A 16 -15.16 1.97 6.34
CA ILE A 16 -15.16 3.11 7.26
C ILE A 16 -16.45 3.94 7.16
N PRO A 17 -16.91 4.40 5.97
CA PRO A 17 -18.09 5.25 5.88
C PRO A 17 -19.34 4.59 6.48
N LYS A 18 -19.60 3.33 6.15
CA LYS A 18 -20.74 2.58 6.68
C LYS A 18 -20.62 2.34 8.18
N THR A 19 -19.44 1.93 8.65
CA THR A 19 -19.19 1.68 10.08
C THR A 19 -19.35 2.97 10.91
N GLN A 20 -18.93 4.14 10.38
CA GLN A 20 -19.15 5.42 11.05
C GLN A 20 -20.64 5.74 11.23
N VAL A 21 -21.45 5.47 10.20
CA VAL A 21 -22.91 5.66 10.30
C VAL A 21 -23.52 4.67 11.29
N ASP A 22 -23.19 3.39 11.19
CA ASP A 22 -23.76 2.33 12.04
C ASP A 22 -23.42 2.51 13.53
N LEU A 23 -22.22 3.00 13.82
CA LEU A 23 -21.76 3.23 15.19
C LEU A 23 -21.98 4.69 15.66
N THR A 24 -22.60 5.54 14.85
CA THR A 24 -22.83 6.97 15.12
C THR A 24 -21.55 7.73 15.51
N ILE A 25 -20.44 7.43 14.81
CA ILE A 25 -19.14 8.05 15.01
C ILE A 25 -19.07 9.32 14.17
N PRO A 26 -18.83 10.50 14.77
CA PRO A 26 -18.84 11.76 14.03
C PRO A 26 -17.59 11.95 13.17
N GLY A 27 -17.72 12.72 12.10
CA GLY A 27 -16.62 13.26 11.31
C GLY A 27 -15.69 12.22 10.71
N PHE A 28 -14.40 12.36 10.97
CA PHE A 28 -13.34 11.52 10.38
C PHE A 28 -12.61 10.65 11.42
N GLU A 29 -13.19 10.46 12.60
CA GLU A 29 -12.51 9.80 13.73
C GLU A 29 -12.10 8.38 13.42
N LEU A 30 -12.93 7.61 12.71
CA LEU A 30 -12.62 6.21 12.39
C LEU A 30 -11.51 6.06 11.33
N LEU A 31 -11.14 7.14 10.62
CA LEU A 31 -10.03 7.15 9.68
C LEU A 31 -8.66 6.93 10.35
N VAL A 32 -8.58 7.02 11.68
CA VAL A 32 -7.41 6.58 12.46
C VAL A 32 -7.09 5.10 12.22
N ALA A 33 -8.05 4.30 11.73
CA ALA A 33 -7.83 2.92 11.32
C ALA A 33 -6.73 2.78 10.25
N ILE A 34 -6.56 3.79 9.38
CA ILE A 34 -5.54 3.76 8.32
C ILE A 34 -4.13 3.80 8.93
N PRO A 35 -3.72 4.84 9.69
CA PRO A 35 -2.40 4.84 10.31
C PRO A 35 -2.18 3.66 11.26
N VAL A 36 -3.15 3.22 12.05
CA VAL A 36 -2.92 2.09 12.95
C VAL A 36 -2.77 0.75 12.22
N MET A 37 -3.44 0.56 11.08
CA MET A 37 -3.21 -0.59 10.17
C MET A 37 -1.77 -0.59 9.65
N PHE A 38 -1.27 0.55 9.18
CA PHE A 38 0.12 0.69 8.71
C PHE A 38 1.13 0.58 9.85
N TRP A 39 0.77 0.98 11.07
CA TRP A 39 1.61 0.73 12.24
C TRP A 39 1.75 -0.77 12.53
N GLY A 40 0.64 -1.52 12.45
CA GLY A 40 0.67 -2.97 12.52
C GLY A 40 1.55 -3.59 11.44
N LEU A 41 1.41 -3.13 10.19
CA LEU A 41 2.23 -3.55 9.05
C LEU A 41 3.72 -3.26 9.30
N PHE A 42 4.06 -2.06 9.77
CA PHE A 42 5.44 -1.70 10.11
C PHE A 42 6.05 -2.67 11.15
N ILE A 43 5.34 -2.97 12.22
CA ILE A 43 5.78 -3.92 13.25
C ILE A 43 5.93 -5.32 12.67
N GLY A 44 4.98 -5.77 11.83
CA GLY A 44 5.06 -7.06 11.15
C GLY A 44 6.30 -7.20 10.26
N VAL A 45 6.58 -6.19 9.43
CA VAL A 45 7.78 -6.13 8.57
C VAL A 45 9.07 -6.12 9.39
N LEU A 46 9.08 -5.36 10.48
CA LEU A 46 10.24 -5.26 11.37
C LEU A 46 10.57 -6.59 12.03
N LEU A 47 9.56 -7.29 12.53
CA LEU A 47 9.72 -8.51 13.31
C LEU A 47 9.83 -9.80 12.45
N ALA A 48 9.37 -9.77 11.18
CA ALA A 48 9.31 -10.94 10.32
C ALA A 48 10.62 -11.75 10.22
N PRO A 49 11.81 -11.14 10.03
CA PRO A 49 13.05 -11.91 9.95
C PRO A 49 13.41 -12.62 11.26
N SER A 50 13.20 -11.96 12.39
CA SER A 50 13.48 -12.52 13.71
C SER A 50 12.49 -13.63 14.07
N ALA A 51 11.24 -13.50 13.71
CA ALA A 51 10.24 -14.54 13.87
C ALA A 51 10.56 -15.75 12.99
N ALA A 52 10.85 -15.53 11.71
CA ALA A 52 11.18 -16.60 10.77
C ALA A 52 12.43 -17.40 11.20
N SER A 53 13.45 -16.72 11.73
CA SER A 53 14.67 -17.40 12.23
C SER A 53 14.44 -18.23 13.49
N ARG A 54 13.43 -17.89 14.33
CA ARG A 54 13.16 -18.59 15.61
C ARG A 54 12.18 -19.73 15.47
N ILE A 55 11.10 -19.54 14.72
CA ILE A 55 9.98 -20.49 14.65
C ILE A 55 9.72 -21.04 13.24
N GLY A 56 10.56 -20.64 12.26
CA GLY A 56 10.45 -21.07 10.86
C GLY A 56 9.45 -20.25 10.03
N SER A 57 9.78 -20.10 8.75
CA SER A 57 8.98 -19.27 7.82
C SER A 57 7.56 -19.80 7.59
N ASN A 58 7.38 -21.14 7.63
CA ASN A 58 6.04 -21.73 7.47
C ASN A 58 5.11 -21.43 8.65
N VAL A 59 5.64 -21.47 9.89
CA VAL A 59 4.87 -21.15 11.09
C VAL A 59 4.52 -19.66 11.08
N VAL A 60 5.49 -18.81 10.76
CA VAL A 60 5.26 -17.36 10.62
C VAL A 60 4.13 -17.10 9.60
N ALA A 61 4.18 -17.71 8.41
CA ALA A 61 3.14 -17.52 7.40
C ALA A 61 1.74 -17.92 7.90
N ARG A 62 1.62 -19.08 8.58
CA ARG A 62 0.33 -19.56 9.13
C ARG A 62 -0.22 -18.65 10.22
N VAL A 63 0.62 -18.28 11.20
CA VAL A 63 0.22 -17.36 12.28
C VAL A 63 -0.18 -16.01 11.73
N SER A 64 0.56 -15.51 10.75
CA SER A 64 0.28 -14.23 10.12
C SER A 64 -1.03 -14.26 9.29
N GLY A 65 -1.29 -15.37 8.60
CA GLY A 65 -2.57 -15.58 7.91
C GLY A 65 -3.76 -15.62 8.88
N LEU A 66 -3.57 -16.26 10.05
CA LEU A 66 -4.57 -16.26 11.13
C LEU A 66 -4.78 -14.83 11.66
N LEU A 67 -3.71 -14.08 11.94
CA LEU A 67 -3.82 -12.68 12.38
C LEU A 67 -4.54 -11.81 11.35
N ALA A 68 -4.20 -11.94 10.07
CA ALA A 68 -4.86 -11.20 9.00
C ALA A 68 -6.35 -11.57 8.91
N ALA A 69 -6.69 -12.85 8.99
CA ALA A 69 -8.07 -13.32 8.97
C ALA A 69 -8.87 -12.82 10.18
N LEU A 70 -8.33 -12.95 11.38
CA LEU A 70 -8.95 -12.42 12.60
C LEU A 70 -9.13 -10.90 12.53
N GLY A 71 -8.12 -10.18 12.02
CA GLY A 71 -8.21 -8.74 11.82
C GLY A 71 -9.37 -8.35 10.92
N LEU A 72 -9.55 -9.03 9.78
CA LEU A 72 -10.66 -8.80 8.86
C LEU A 72 -12.02 -9.14 9.46
N LEU A 73 -12.12 -10.22 10.24
CA LEU A 73 -13.35 -10.55 10.94
C LEU A 73 -13.68 -9.53 12.02
N LEU A 74 -12.69 -9.10 12.81
CA LEU A 74 -12.89 -8.08 13.83
C LEU A 74 -13.36 -6.76 13.23
N THR A 75 -12.79 -6.32 12.09
CA THR A 75 -13.25 -5.12 11.40
C THR A 75 -14.63 -5.31 10.77
N GLY A 76 -14.88 -6.46 10.14
CA GLY A 76 -16.14 -6.76 9.47
C GLY A 76 -17.33 -6.82 10.44
N PHE A 77 -17.14 -7.36 11.62
CA PHE A 77 -18.17 -7.52 12.64
C PHE A 77 -18.03 -6.56 13.82
N ALA A 78 -17.37 -5.39 13.60
CA ALA A 78 -17.11 -4.45 14.66
C ALA A 78 -18.40 -3.78 15.17
N GLY A 79 -18.77 -4.06 16.41
CA GLY A 79 -19.83 -3.33 17.13
C GLY A 79 -19.33 -2.12 17.91
N SER A 80 -18.05 -1.74 17.76
CA SER A 80 -17.45 -0.58 18.42
C SER A 80 -16.17 -0.14 17.72
N SER A 81 -15.80 1.16 17.88
CA SER A 81 -14.55 1.69 17.32
C SER A 81 -13.30 0.95 17.81
N PRO A 82 -13.14 0.65 19.12
CA PRO A 82 -11.96 -0.10 19.57
C PRO A 82 -11.82 -1.47 18.93
N LEU A 83 -12.94 -2.16 18.67
CA LEU A 83 -12.92 -3.47 18.01
C LEU A 83 -12.49 -3.35 16.54
N PHE A 84 -13.00 -2.33 15.83
CA PHE A 84 -12.59 -2.03 14.46
C PHE A 84 -11.09 -1.71 14.37
N LEU A 85 -10.60 -0.86 15.25
CA LEU A 85 -9.18 -0.47 15.30
C LEU A 85 -8.26 -1.64 15.65
N THR A 86 -8.68 -2.48 16.61
CA THR A 86 -7.95 -3.71 16.96
C THR A 86 -7.86 -4.64 15.75
N GLY A 87 -8.96 -4.79 15.00
CA GLY A 87 -8.97 -5.55 13.76
C GLY A 87 -8.02 -4.98 12.70
N ALA A 88 -7.99 -3.66 12.53
CA ALA A 88 -7.10 -3.00 11.59
C ALA A 88 -5.62 -3.22 11.94
N VAL A 89 -5.23 -3.11 13.23
CA VAL A 89 -3.88 -3.43 13.69
C VAL A 89 -3.53 -4.89 13.47
N ALA A 90 -4.42 -5.83 13.81
CA ALA A 90 -4.19 -7.25 13.65
C ALA A 90 -4.02 -7.64 12.18
N PHE A 91 -4.85 -7.09 11.29
CA PHE A 91 -4.69 -7.26 9.84
C PHE A 91 -3.36 -6.71 9.37
N GLY A 92 -3.00 -5.47 9.74
CA GLY A 92 -1.74 -4.84 9.38
C GLY A 92 -0.54 -5.66 9.83
N LEU A 93 -0.54 -6.15 11.05
CA LEU A 93 0.52 -7.00 11.60
C LEU A 93 0.68 -8.30 10.79
N GLY A 94 -0.41 -9.00 10.54
CA GLY A 94 -0.43 -10.20 9.70
C GLY A 94 0.05 -9.91 8.28
N PHE A 95 -0.39 -8.78 7.69
CA PHE A 95 0.04 -8.33 6.38
C PHE A 95 1.57 -8.14 6.33
N GLY A 96 2.14 -7.37 7.26
CA GLY A 96 3.57 -7.07 7.27
C GLY A 96 4.45 -8.34 7.38
N PHE A 97 4.08 -9.28 8.25
CA PHE A 97 4.75 -10.57 8.33
C PHE A 97 4.68 -11.34 7.02
N LEU A 98 3.50 -11.43 6.40
CA LEU A 98 3.28 -12.19 5.18
C LEU A 98 4.00 -11.57 3.98
N GLU A 99 3.93 -10.26 3.83
CA GLU A 99 4.56 -9.54 2.71
C GLU A 99 6.07 -9.83 2.67
N VAL A 100 6.76 -9.70 3.80
CA VAL A 100 8.20 -10.00 3.88
C VAL A 100 8.46 -11.47 3.64
N THR A 101 7.74 -12.36 4.33
CA THR A 101 7.99 -13.80 4.28
C THR A 101 7.81 -14.35 2.87
N ILE A 102 6.74 -13.94 2.16
CA ILE A 102 6.47 -14.41 0.82
C ILE A 102 7.41 -13.76 -0.20
N THR A 103 7.71 -12.46 -0.06
CA THR A 103 8.62 -11.76 -0.97
C THR A 103 10.02 -12.36 -0.92
N VAL A 104 10.54 -12.64 0.29
CA VAL A 104 11.84 -13.30 0.47
C VAL A 104 11.81 -14.71 -0.11
N ALA A 105 10.81 -15.53 0.26
CA ALA A 105 10.69 -16.90 -0.24
C ALA A 105 10.56 -16.98 -1.77
N THR A 106 9.86 -16.04 -2.40
CA THR A 106 9.71 -15.97 -3.86
C THR A 106 11.03 -15.66 -4.54
N ARG A 107 11.83 -14.75 -3.96
CA ARG A 107 13.16 -14.40 -4.50
C ARG A 107 14.17 -15.53 -4.40
N GLU A 108 14.13 -16.28 -3.31
CA GLU A 108 15.07 -17.38 -3.07
C GLU A 108 14.78 -18.62 -3.92
N ARG A 109 13.51 -18.82 -4.31
CA ARG A 109 13.06 -20.00 -5.07
C ARG A 109 13.21 -19.89 -6.58
N ASN A 110 13.08 -18.70 -7.12
CA ASN A 110 12.88 -18.52 -8.55
C ASN A 110 14.03 -17.78 -9.20
N GLN A 111 14.58 -18.36 -10.27
CA GLN A 111 15.56 -17.69 -11.13
C GLN A 111 14.94 -16.44 -11.79
N ASP A 112 13.63 -16.45 -12.08
CA ASP A 112 12.85 -15.30 -12.58
C ASP A 112 11.96 -14.70 -11.48
N SER A 113 12.56 -14.36 -10.35
CA SER A 113 11.85 -13.81 -9.18
C SER A 113 11.12 -12.50 -9.48
N ALA A 114 11.62 -11.70 -10.43
CA ALA A 114 10.97 -10.45 -10.83
C ALA A 114 9.60 -10.70 -11.47
N ARG A 115 9.50 -11.69 -12.34
CA ARG A 115 8.23 -12.09 -12.99
C ARG A 115 7.23 -12.64 -11.97
N GLU A 116 7.68 -13.48 -11.04
CA GLU A 116 6.80 -14.03 -10.01
C GLU A 116 6.30 -12.94 -9.04
N LEU A 117 7.15 -12.02 -8.61
CA LEU A 117 6.72 -10.87 -7.80
C LEU A 117 5.73 -9.98 -8.56
N THR A 118 5.90 -9.82 -9.87
CA THR A 118 4.93 -9.08 -10.71
C THR A 118 3.58 -9.75 -10.71
N LYS A 119 3.50 -11.09 -10.81
CA LYS A 119 2.23 -11.84 -10.72
C LYS A 119 1.57 -11.68 -9.35
N LEU A 120 2.36 -11.75 -8.26
CA LEU A 120 1.86 -11.54 -6.90
C LEU A 120 1.26 -10.13 -6.74
N ASN A 121 1.97 -9.10 -7.23
CA ASN A 121 1.48 -7.72 -7.19
C ASN A 121 0.24 -7.53 -8.08
N ALA A 122 0.14 -8.21 -9.22
CA ALA A 122 -1.06 -8.20 -10.06
C ALA A 122 -2.26 -8.82 -9.34
N ALA A 123 -2.06 -9.96 -8.66
CA ALA A 123 -3.11 -10.58 -7.84
C ALA A 123 -3.56 -9.68 -6.69
N PHE A 124 -2.62 -8.99 -6.03
CA PHE A 124 -2.91 -7.97 -5.02
C PHE A 124 -3.79 -6.86 -5.60
N ALA A 125 -3.36 -6.24 -6.70
CA ALA A 125 -4.06 -5.12 -7.34
C ALA A 125 -5.46 -5.52 -7.82
N THR A 126 -5.59 -6.71 -8.42
CA THR A 126 -6.90 -7.23 -8.86
C THR A 126 -7.86 -7.37 -7.68
N ALA A 127 -7.43 -7.96 -6.58
CA ALA A 127 -8.28 -8.12 -5.40
C ALA A 127 -8.58 -6.77 -4.73
N ALA A 128 -7.62 -5.83 -4.72
CA ALA A 128 -7.83 -4.48 -4.21
C ALA A 128 -8.89 -3.69 -5.00
N VAL A 129 -9.07 -4.00 -6.29
CA VAL A 129 -10.16 -3.44 -7.11
C VAL A 129 -11.47 -4.19 -6.88
N MET A 130 -11.43 -5.52 -6.90
CA MET A 130 -12.64 -6.35 -6.90
C MET A 130 -13.33 -6.42 -5.54
N THR A 131 -12.56 -6.36 -4.44
CA THR A 131 -13.14 -6.49 -3.08
C THR A 131 -14.05 -5.32 -2.72
N PRO A 132 -13.68 -4.03 -2.91
CA PRO A 132 -14.60 -2.92 -2.66
C PRO A 132 -15.83 -2.96 -3.59
N LEU A 133 -15.65 -3.40 -4.84
CA LEU A 133 -16.77 -3.55 -5.78
C LEU A 133 -17.75 -4.61 -5.31
N ALA A 134 -17.25 -5.76 -4.81
CA ALA A 134 -18.09 -6.80 -4.22
C ALA A 134 -18.78 -6.30 -2.93
N LEU A 135 -18.10 -5.48 -2.13
CA LEU A 135 -18.67 -4.85 -0.94
C LEU A 135 -19.84 -3.92 -1.28
N VAL A 136 -19.78 -3.18 -2.39
CA VAL A 136 -20.92 -2.37 -2.86
C VAL A 136 -22.13 -3.24 -3.13
N ALA A 137 -21.96 -4.38 -3.80
CA ALA A 137 -23.05 -5.32 -4.06
C ALA A 137 -23.59 -5.92 -2.76
N GLU A 138 -22.73 -6.25 -1.80
CA GLU A 138 -23.13 -6.74 -0.48
C GLU A 138 -23.96 -5.71 0.29
N LEU A 139 -23.45 -4.49 0.45
CA LEU A 139 -24.11 -3.42 1.19
C LEU A 139 -25.46 -3.03 0.58
N SER A 140 -25.57 -3.11 -0.76
CA SER A 140 -26.80 -2.76 -1.49
C SER A 140 -27.86 -3.84 -1.48
N ILE A 141 -27.46 -5.14 -1.35
CA ILE A 141 -28.37 -6.26 -1.55
C ILE A 141 -28.52 -7.12 -0.29
N LEU A 142 -27.43 -7.47 0.37
CA LEU A 142 -27.39 -8.48 1.43
C LEU A 142 -27.36 -7.88 2.84
N GLY A 143 -26.73 -6.70 3.01
CA GLY A 143 -26.59 -6.04 4.32
C GLY A 143 -25.81 -6.86 5.35
N SER A 144 -24.93 -7.75 4.90
CA SER A 144 -24.17 -8.70 5.73
C SER A 144 -22.65 -8.42 5.62
N ASN A 145 -21.85 -9.09 6.48
CA ASN A 145 -20.38 -8.95 6.43
C ASN A 145 -19.72 -10.16 5.70
N LEU A 146 -20.37 -10.63 4.65
CA LEU A 146 -19.96 -11.81 3.88
C LEU A 146 -18.59 -11.61 3.22
N ILE A 147 -18.36 -10.45 2.62
CA ILE A 147 -17.10 -10.15 1.91
C ILE A 147 -15.93 -10.16 2.88
N ALA A 148 -16.06 -9.58 4.07
CA ALA A 148 -15.04 -9.66 5.10
C ALA A 148 -14.72 -11.12 5.48
N GLY A 149 -15.75 -11.95 5.66
CA GLY A 149 -15.60 -13.38 5.91
C GLY A 149 -14.90 -14.13 4.78
N ILE A 150 -15.25 -13.86 3.52
CA ILE A 150 -14.63 -14.50 2.34
C ILE A 150 -13.14 -14.13 2.27
N VAL A 151 -12.78 -12.86 2.39
CA VAL A 151 -11.39 -12.41 2.32
C VAL A 151 -10.58 -12.95 3.50
N ALA A 152 -11.17 -13.02 4.70
CA ALA A 152 -10.56 -13.66 5.87
C ALA A 152 -10.29 -15.14 5.63
N LEU A 153 -11.27 -15.89 5.10
CA LEU A 153 -11.11 -17.31 4.76
C LEU A 153 -10.03 -17.51 3.70
N MET A 154 -9.96 -16.66 2.68
CA MET A 154 -8.90 -16.69 1.67
C MET A 154 -7.52 -16.45 2.30
N ALA A 155 -7.39 -15.54 3.26
CA ALA A 155 -6.14 -15.29 3.97
C ALA A 155 -5.72 -16.53 4.78
N LEU A 156 -6.64 -17.13 5.51
CA LEU A 156 -6.39 -18.31 6.32
C LEU A 156 -5.99 -19.51 5.46
N VAL A 157 -6.83 -19.91 4.50
CA VAL A 157 -6.61 -21.10 3.66
C VAL A 157 -5.32 -20.97 2.85
N SER A 158 -5.09 -19.79 2.23
CA SER A 158 -3.90 -19.57 1.43
C SER A 158 -2.61 -19.57 2.27
N SER A 159 -2.65 -19.12 3.52
CA SER A 159 -1.48 -19.16 4.40
C SER A 159 -1.11 -20.58 4.85
N TRP A 160 -2.13 -21.44 5.01
CA TRP A 160 -1.94 -22.86 5.34
C TRP A 160 -1.41 -23.69 4.17
N SER A 161 -1.76 -23.32 2.94
CA SER A 161 -1.30 -24.00 1.72
C SER A 161 0.11 -23.57 1.28
N LEU A 162 0.69 -22.54 1.89
CA LEU A 162 2.05 -22.09 1.59
C LEU A 162 3.06 -23.11 2.10
N GLY A 163 3.69 -23.85 1.18
CA GLY A 163 4.87 -24.67 1.47
C GLY A 163 6.15 -23.84 1.28
N ILE A 164 6.64 -23.12 2.29
CA ILE A 164 7.89 -22.38 2.22
C ILE A 164 9.05 -23.34 2.57
N THR A 165 9.99 -23.52 1.65
CA THR A 165 11.19 -24.31 1.92
C THR A 165 12.11 -23.50 2.82
N GLU A 166 12.44 -24.02 3.99
CA GLU A 166 13.36 -23.38 4.92
C GLU A 166 14.77 -23.45 4.35
N GLN A 167 15.36 -22.30 4.04
CA GLN A 167 16.78 -22.20 3.78
C GLN A 167 17.49 -21.72 5.04
N LYS A 168 18.61 -22.40 5.37
CA LYS A 168 19.48 -21.93 6.45
C LYS A 168 20.01 -20.53 6.12
N PRO A 169 20.00 -19.58 7.07
CA PRO A 169 20.57 -18.26 6.84
C PRO A 169 22.03 -18.41 6.42
N SER A 170 22.38 -17.89 5.24
CA SER A 170 23.76 -17.81 4.81
C SER A 170 24.49 -16.81 5.73
N SER A 171 25.39 -17.32 6.56
CA SER A 171 26.24 -16.53 7.46
C SER A 171 27.41 -15.91 6.71
N SER A 172 27.15 -15.10 5.68
CA SER A 172 28.20 -14.32 5.05
C SER A 172 28.50 -13.06 5.86
N VAL A 173 29.74 -12.97 6.35
CA VAL A 173 30.28 -11.78 7.02
C VAL A 173 30.08 -10.56 6.14
N MET A 174 29.26 -9.62 6.64
CA MET A 174 28.85 -8.41 5.90
C MET A 174 30.00 -7.42 5.83
N LYS A 175 30.57 -7.22 4.63
CA LYS A 175 31.24 -5.94 4.33
C LYS A 175 30.17 -4.84 4.32
N GLN A 176 30.45 -3.73 5.00
CA GLN A 176 29.60 -2.55 4.97
C GLN A 176 29.69 -1.93 3.57
N HIS A 177 28.60 -2.02 2.82
CA HIS A 177 28.44 -1.30 1.54
C HIS A 177 27.55 -0.08 1.73
N PRO A 178 27.65 0.94 0.86
CA PRO A 178 26.84 2.15 0.97
C PRO A 178 25.36 1.78 1.00
N GLY A 179 24.65 2.30 1.99
CA GLY A 179 23.20 2.10 2.17
C GLY A 179 22.40 2.70 1.02
N LEU A 180 21.09 2.49 1.03
CA LEU A 180 20.17 3.15 0.09
C LEU A 180 20.39 4.67 0.16
N PRO A 181 20.44 5.38 -0.99
CA PRO A 181 20.54 6.83 -1.00
C PRO A 181 19.43 7.47 -0.17
N SER A 182 19.79 8.39 0.72
CA SER A 182 18.85 9.05 1.63
C SER A 182 17.64 9.67 0.92
N ALA A 183 17.87 10.26 -0.27
CA ALA A 183 16.82 10.83 -1.09
C ALA A 183 15.77 9.80 -1.56
N LEU A 184 16.18 8.57 -1.92
CA LEU A 184 15.25 7.50 -2.29
C LEU A 184 14.50 6.94 -1.07
N VAL A 185 15.15 6.91 0.09
CA VAL A 185 14.51 6.56 1.37
C VAL A 185 13.40 7.55 1.70
N VAL A 186 13.69 8.84 1.62
CA VAL A 186 12.72 9.92 1.83
C VAL A 186 11.59 9.85 0.79
N ALA A 187 11.92 9.65 -0.48
CA ALA A 187 10.91 9.51 -1.54
C ALA A 187 9.98 8.31 -1.31
N ALA A 188 10.49 7.17 -0.88
CA ALA A 188 9.68 5.98 -0.58
C ALA A 188 8.75 6.20 0.63
N PHE A 189 9.26 6.84 1.69
CA PHE A 189 8.47 7.23 2.86
C PHE A 189 7.30 8.14 2.49
N LEU A 190 7.59 9.22 1.78
CA LEU A 190 6.60 10.22 1.37
C LEU A 190 5.58 9.63 0.38
N TYR A 191 6.06 8.85 -0.57
CA TYR A 191 5.19 8.24 -1.58
C TYR A 191 4.17 7.28 -0.93
N VAL A 192 4.63 6.31 -0.13
CA VAL A 192 3.71 5.34 0.51
C VAL A 192 2.78 6.05 1.50
N GLY A 193 3.28 7.10 2.17
CA GLY A 193 2.43 7.93 3.02
C GLY A 193 1.32 8.65 2.25
N ALA A 194 1.62 9.24 1.10
CA ALA A 194 0.61 9.88 0.25
C ALA A 194 -0.33 8.85 -0.39
N GLU A 195 0.20 7.72 -0.88
CA GLU A 195 -0.61 6.62 -1.44
C GLU A 195 -1.59 6.07 -0.39
N SER A 196 -1.12 5.79 0.82
CA SER A 196 -1.97 5.26 1.90
C SER A 196 -3.03 6.27 2.35
N LEU A 197 -2.70 7.57 2.33
CA LEU A 197 -3.65 8.63 2.61
C LEU A 197 -4.75 8.67 1.53
N LEU A 198 -4.38 8.66 0.25
CA LEU A 198 -5.33 8.68 -0.85
C LEU A 198 -6.18 7.40 -0.89
N ALA A 199 -5.56 6.24 -0.79
CA ALA A 199 -6.26 4.95 -0.77
C ALA A 199 -7.19 4.81 0.44
N GLY A 200 -6.74 5.25 1.59
CA GLY A 200 -7.47 5.13 2.86
C GLY A 200 -8.63 6.12 2.97
N TRP A 201 -8.45 7.35 2.52
CA TRP A 201 -9.48 8.38 2.59
C TRP A 201 -10.46 8.33 1.41
N GLY A 202 -10.12 7.65 0.30
CA GLY A 202 -10.90 7.63 -0.93
C GLY A 202 -12.41 7.40 -0.73
N PRO A 203 -12.84 6.31 -0.06
CA PRO A 203 -14.27 6.06 0.19
C PRO A 203 -14.94 7.17 0.99
N THR A 204 -14.26 7.68 2.02
CA THR A 204 -14.80 8.78 2.85
C THR A 204 -14.86 10.10 2.09
N LEU A 205 -13.84 10.40 1.25
CA LEU A 205 -13.86 11.60 0.42
C LEU A 205 -15.05 11.62 -0.54
N VAL A 206 -15.31 10.50 -1.22
CA VAL A 206 -16.41 10.45 -2.20
C VAL A 206 -17.80 10.49 -1.55
N SER A 207 -17.95 9.94 -0.35
CA SER A 207 -19.23 10.01 0.38
C SER A 207 -19.47 11.36 1.02
N SER A 208 -18.43 12.03 1.51
CA SER A 208 -18.56 13.31 2.22
C SER A 208 -18.85 14.52 1.30
N PHE A 209 -18.67 14.38 -0.01
CA PHE A 209 -19.08 15.40 -0.99
C PHE A 209 -20.43 15.10 -1.63
N ASP A 210 -21.24 14.23 -1.02
CA ASP A 210 -22.56 13.78 -1.53
C ASP A 210 -22.50 13.22 -2.97
N LEU A 211 -21.31 12.74 -3.38
CA LEU A 211 -21.10 12.18 -4.72
C LEU A 211 -21.59 10.75 -4.83
N LEU A 212 -21.48 10.00 -3.72
CA LEU A 212 -21.93 8.63 -3.58
C LEU A 212 -22.59 8.45 -2.22
N SER A 213 -23.60 7.58 -2.17
CA SER A 213 -24.19 7.14 -0.90
C SER A 213 -23.17 6.35 -0.08
N VAL A 214 -23.46 6.16 1.20
CA VAL A 214 -22.59 5.39 2.10
C VAL A 214 -22.39 3.95 1.62
N GLU A 215 -23.43 3.34 1.03
CA GLU A 215 -23.39 1.99 0.48
C GLU A 215 -22.50 1.89 -0.77
N THR A 216 -22.42 2.96 -1.54
CA THR A 216 -21.61 3.02 -2.78
C THR A 216 -20.23 3.66 -2.57
N ALA A 217 -19.96 4.23 -1.40
CA ALA A 217 -18.67 4.82 -1.04
C ALA A 217 -17.44 3.92 -1.31
N PRO A 218 -17.53 2.56 -1.17
CA PRO A 218 -16.42 1.68 -1.53
C PRO A 218 -15.93 1.82 -2.98
N LEU A 219 -16.75 2.36 -3.91
CA LEU A 219 -16.31 2.69 -5.27
C LEU A 219 -15.14 3.67 -5.29
N GLY A 220 -14.96 4.48 -4.26
CA GLY A 220 -13.77 5.33 -4.10
C GLY A 220 -12.47 4.52 -4.04
N SER A 221 -12.45 3.40 -3.31
CA SER A 221 -11.31 2.46 -3.33
C SER A 221 -11.18 1.75 -4.68
N THR A 222 -12.28 1.28 -5.26
CA THR A 222 -12.25 0.65 -6.59
C THR A 222 -11.65 1.59 -7.63
N LEU A 223 -12.06 2.85 -7.63
CA LEU A 223 -11.54 3.88 -8.51
C LEU A 223 -10.03 4.10 -8.29
N PHE A 224 -9.62 4.27 -7.03
CA PHE A 224 -8.21 4.48 -6.70
C PHE A 224 -7.33 3.32 -7.21
N TRP A 225 -7.61 2.09 -6.79
CA TRP A 225 -6.80 0.93 -7.16
C TRP A 225 -6.88 0.61 -8.65
N GLY A 226 -8.05 0.81 -9.28
CA GLY A 226 -8.23 0.62 -10.73
C GLY A 226 -7.42 1.61 -11.55
N LEU A 227 -7.46 2.90 -11.19
CA LEU A 227 -6.69 3.94 -11.88
C LEU A 227 -5.19 3.80 -11.60
N LEU A 228 -4.79 3.44 -10.40
CA LEU A 228 -3.40 3.13 -10.07
C LEU A 228 -2.87 1.98 -10.93
N ALA A 229 -3.63 0.89 -11.07
CA ALA A 229 -3.27 -0.23 -11.92
C ALA A 229 -3.20 0.19 -13.41
N LEU A 230 -4.16 0.97 -13.88
CA LEU A 230 -4.17 1.52 -15.23
C LEU A 230 -2.96 2.43 -15.48
N GLY A 231 -2.63 3.29 -14.53
CA GLY A 231 -1.44 4.15 -14.59
C GLY A 231 -0.15 3.36 -14.73
N ARG A 232 -0.01 2.25 -14.01
CA ARG A 232 1.13 1.30 -14.17
C ARG A 232 1.20 0.74 -15.59
N LEU A 233 0.08 0.27 -16.13
CA LEU A 233 0.02 -0.31 -17.48
C LEU A 233 0.31 0.71 -18.57
N VAL A 234 -0.27 1.91 -18.46
CA VAL A 234 -0.09 2.99 -19.43
C VAL A 234 1.33 3.51 -19.40
N SER A 235 1.92 3.70 -18.21
CA SER A 235 3.29 4.22 -18.09
C SER A 235 4.32 3.37 -18.82
N ILE A 236 4.16 2.05 -18.85
CA ILE A 236 5.05 1.12 -19.56
C ILE A 236 5.03 1.40 -21.08
N ARG A 237 3.89 1.85 -21.62
CA ARG A 237 3.72 2.11 -23.06
C ARG A 237 4.02 3.55 -23.45
N VAL A 238 3.67 4.50 -22.59
CA VAL A 238 3.74 5.93 -22.88
C VAL A 238 5.08 6.54 -22.49
N THR A 239 5.78 5.99 -21.49
CA THR A 239 7.10 6.46 -21.12
C THR A 239 8.10 6.01 -22.17
N PRO A 240 8.63 6.92 -22.98
CA PRO A 240 9.60 6.57 -24.01
C PRO A 240 10.84 5.91 -23.38
N ARG A 241 11.37 4.88 -24.03
CA ARG A 241 12.53 4.12 -23.53
C ARG A 241 13.79 4.96 -23.31
N HIS A 242 13.88 6.11 -23.99
CA HIS A 242 14.99 7.07 -23.84
C HIS A 242 14.81 8.04 -22.67
N LEU A 243 13.64 8.11 -22.03
CA LEU A 243 13.47 8.92 -20.83
C LEU A 243 14.05 8.19 -19.62
N SER A 244 14.92 8.87 -18.90
CA SER A 244 15.53 8.31 -17.70
C SER A 244 14.48 8.03 -16.62
N THR A 245 14.73 6.99 -15.81
CA THR A 245 13.91 6.68 -14.64
C THR A 245 13.79 7.89 -13.70
N ALA A 246 14.86 8.69 -13.61
CA ALA A 246 14.88 9.90 -12.80
C ALA A 246 13.91 10.97 -13.31
N PHE A 247 13.78 11.14 -14.64
CA PHE A 247 12.79 12.04 -15.22
C PHE A 247 11.37 11.57 -14.92
N SER A 248 11.09 10.29 -15.09
CA SER A 248 9.78 9.70 -14.79
C SER A 248 9.40 9.85 -13.31
N LEU A 249 10.37 9.67 -12.39
CA LEU A 249 10.18 9.88 -10.95
C LEU A 249 10.04 11.37 -10.56
N THR A 250 10.37 12.28 -11.45
CA THR A 250 10.07 13.70 -11.28
C THR A 250 8.69 14.04 -11.83
N LEU A 251 8.36 13.54 -13.02
CA LEU A 251 7.13 13.89 -13.74
C LEU A 251 5.86 13.34 -13.08
N TRP A 252 5.81 12.02 -12.81
CA TRP A 252 4.58 11.38 -12.32
C TRP A 252 4.09 11.93 -10.97
N PRO A 253 4.97 12.16 -9.96
CA PRO A 253 4.54 12.79 -8.72
C PRO A 253 4.03 14.23 -8.92
N LEU A 254 4.60 15.00 -9.84
CA LEU A 254 4.11 16.35 -10.16
C LEU A 254 2.73 16.32 -10.81
N VAL A 255 2.47 15.35 -11.70
CA VAL A 255 1.12 15.15 -12.28
C VAL A 255 0.12 14.81 -11.19
N ALA A 256 0.48 13.92 -10.25
CA ALA A 256 -0.37 13.61 -9.10
C ALA A 256 -0.63 14.85 -8.23
N ALA A 257 0.42 15.61 -7.90
CA ALA A 257 0.30 16.83 -7.12
C ALA A 257 -0.57 17.88 -7.82
N ALA A 258 -0.45 18.04 -9.14
CA ALA A 258 -1.29 18.96 -9.92
C ALA A 258 -2.77 18.59 -9.86
N GLY A 259 -3.10 17.30 -9.98
CA GLY A 259 -4.48 16.81 -9.81
C GLY A 259 -5.05 17.16 -8.43
N LEU A 260 -4.27 16.91 -7.37
CA LEU A 260 -4.67 17.21 -5.99
C LEU A 260 -4.78 18.72 -5.74
N ALA A 261 -3.91 19.52 -6.35
CA ALA A 261 -3.99 20.98 -6.28
C ALA A 261 -5.29 21.51 -6.92
N VAL A 262 -5.69 20.96 -8.07
CA VAL A 262 -6.98 21.28 -8.69
C VAL A 262 -8.14 20.97 -7.75
N ALA A 263 -8.13 19.79 -7.12
CA ALA A 263 -9.16 19.41 -6.15
C ALA A 263 -9.21 20.34 -4.94
N THR A 264 -8.04 20.78 -4.44
CA THR A 264 -7.93 21.67 -3.27
C THR A 264 -8.37 23.10 -3.57
N ILE A 265 -8.03 23.61 -4.75
CA ILE A 265 -8.30 25.03 -5.12
C ILE A 265 -9.76 25.24 -5.47
N PHE A 266 -10.32 24.37 -6.30
CA PHE A 266 -11.68 24.59 -6.82
C PHE A 266 -12.78 24.05 -5.90
N GLN A 267 -12.52 23.07 -5.06
CA GLN A 267 -13.42 22.48 -4.05
C GLN A 267 -14.83 22.12 -4.58
N THR A 268 -14.94 21.88 -5.88
CA THR A 268 -16.17 21.40 -6.50
C THR A 268 -16.17 19.87 -6.60
N PRO A 269 -17.34 19.20 -6.58
CA PRO A 269 -17.42 17.76 -6.76
C PRO A 269 -16.67 17.28 -8.00
N VAL A 270 -16.81 17.97 -9.12
CA VAL A 270 -16.14 17.62 -10.39
C VAL A 270 -14.61 17.75 -10.27
N ALA A 271 -14.14 18.87 -9.70
CA ALA A 271 -12.69 19.09 -9.51
C ALA A 271 -12.09 18.05 -8.57
N LEU A 272 -12.81 17.68 -7.50
CA LEU A 272 -12.40 16.64 -6.58
C LEU A 272 -12.26 15.29 -7.29
N TRP A 273 -13.29 14.86 -8.04
CA TRP A 273 -13.27 13.61 -8.77
C TRP A 273 -12.15 13.54 -9.80
N LEU A 274 -12.02 14.57 -10.64
CA LEU A 274 -10.99 14.63 -11.68
C LEU A 274 -9.60 14.71 -11.08
N GLY A 275 -9.40 15.53 -10.04
CA GLY A 275 -8.13 15.67 -9.35
C GLY A 275 -7.72 14.40 -8.65
N TYR A 276 -8.63 13.76 -7.92
CA TYR A 276 -8.39 12.47 -7.25
C TYR A 276 -8.11 11.35 -8.27
N ALA A 277 -8.87 11.27 -9.35
CA ALA A 277 -8.68 10.28 -10.41
C ALA A 277 -7.32 10.46 -11.10
N LEU A 278 -6.93 11.70 -11.42
CA LEU A 278 -5.62 11.99 -12.01
C LEU A 278 -4.48 11.64 -11.05
N ALA A 279 -4.63 11.95 -9.76
CA ALA A 279 -3.64 11.59 -8.75
C ALA A 279 -3.52 10.06 -8.61
N ALA A 280 -4.63 9.33 -8.49
CA ALA A 280 -4.64 7.87 -8.41
C ALA A 280 -3.95 7.22 -9.63
N PHE A 281 -4.24 7.72 -10.83
CA PHE A 281 -3.59 7.26 -12.06
C PHE A 281 -2.08 7.54 -12.06
N ALA A 282 -1.67 8.75 -11.69
CA ALA A 282 -0.28 9.18 -11.74
C ALA A 282 0.58 8.51 -10.63
N THR A 283 -0.01 8.09 -9.51
CA THR A 283 0.70 7.34 -8.47
C THR A 283 1.11 5.94 -8.92
N GLY A 284 0.40 5.36 -9.89
CA GLY A 284 0.61 3.98 -10.35
C GLY A 284 2.07 3.59 -10.63
N PRO A 285 2.82 4.30 -11.47
CA PRO A 285 4.20 3.95 -11.82
C PRO A 285 5.23 4.23 -10.72
N ILE A 286 4.96 5.12 -9.77
CA ILE A 286 5.97 5.71 -8.88
C ILE A 286 6.67 4.65 -8.02
N TYR A 287 5.90 3.77 -7.36
CA TYR A 287 6.47 2.75 -6.46
C TYR A 287 7.42 1.79 -7.19
N GLY A 288 7.01 1.30 -8.35
CA GLY A 288 7.84 0.43 -9.18
C GLY A 288 9.14 1.09 -9.64
N LEU A 289 9.06 2.37 -10.01
CA LEU A 289 10.23 3.16 -10.41
C LEU A 289 11.17 3.42 -9.23
N LEU A 290 10.65 3.74 -8.03
CA LEU A 290 11.45 3.93 -6.81
C LEU A 290 12.20 2.66 -6.43
N ILE A 291 11.50 1.53 -6.37
CA ILE A 291 12.12 0.22 -6.09
C ILE A 291 13.16 -0.11 -7.16
N GLY A 292 12.80 0.03 -8.43
CA GLY A 292 13.72 -0.25 -9.55
C GLY A 292 14.98 0.58 -9.48
N GLN A 293 14.89 1.87 -9.16
CA GLN A 293 16.05 2.75 -9.01
C GLN A 293 16.89 2.41 -7.77
N ALA A 294 16.24 2.06 -6.65
CA ALA A 294 16.93 1.66 -5.43
C ALA A 294 17.71 0.36 -5.62
N LEU A 295 17.10 -0.64 -6.28
CA LEU A 295 17.71 -1.95 -6.46
C LEU A 295 18.85 -1.96 -7.48
N ARG A 296 18.86 -1.06 -8.46
CA ARG A 296 20.02 -0.90 -9.37
C ARG A 296 21.31 -0.45 -8.69
N ARG A 297 21.22 0.11 -7.49
CA ARG A 297 22.34 0.63 -6.71
C ARG A 297 22.83 -0.33 -5.63
N VAL A 298 22.27 -1.53 -5.58
CA VAL A 298 22.54 -2.52 -4.54
C VAL A 298 23.03 -3.80 -5.20
N GLU A 299 24.09 -4.40 -4.64
CA GLU A 299 24.58 -5.70 -5.08
C GLU A 299 23.51 -6.79 -4.96
N SER A 300 23.54 -7.78 -5.86
CA SER A 300 22.56 -8.88 -5.92
C SER A 300 22.36 -9.59 -4.57
N ARG A 301 23.40 -9.70 -3.76
CA ARG A 301 23.35 -10.32 -2.41
C ARG A 301 22.57 -9.48 -1.38
N GLN A 302 22.39 -8.18 -1.61
CA GLN A 302 21.74 -7.24 -0.68
C GLN A 302 20.31 -6.88 -1.11
N VAL A 303 19.87 -7.34 -2.26
CA VAL A 303 18.55 -7.00 -2.84
C VAL A 303 17.40 -7.33 -1.88
N SER A 304 17.43 -8.49 -1.21
CA SER A 304 16.38 -8.87 -0.23
C SER A 304 16.33 -7.93 0.97
N LYS A 305 17.50 -7.53 1.50
CA LYS A 305 17.60 -6.57 2.61
C LYS A 305 17.13 -5.17 2.19
N ALA A 306 17.56 -4.72 1.01
CA ALA A 306 17.16 -3.42 0.47
C ALA A 306 15.64 -3.36 0.24
N THR A 307 15.05 -4.40 -0.35
CA THR A 307 13.59 -4.49 -0.55
C THR A 307 12.84 -4.43 0.78
N ARG A 308 13.23 -5.23 1.76
CA ARG A 308 12.63 -5.19 3.10
C ARG A 308 12.72 -3.80 3.72
N ASN A 309 13.88 -3.14 3.60
CA ASN A 309 14.06 -1.80 4.16
C ASN A 309 13.16 -0.77 3.46
N ILE A 310 12.96 -0.88 2.13
CA ILE A 310 12.03 0.00 1.40
C ILE A 310 10.59 -0.23 1.86
N ILE A 311 10.17 -1.49 2.04
CA ILE A 311 8.84 -1.83 2.56
C ILE A 311 8.67 -1.25 3.97
N LEU A 312 9.67 -1.43 4.84
CA LEU A 312 9.64 -0.91 6.22
C LEU A 312 9.53 0.62 6.25
N ILE A 313 10.32 1.31 5.44
CA ILE A 313 10.30 2.76 5.31
C ILE A 313 8.95 3.23 4.74
N GLY A 314 8.44 2.54 3.73
CA GLY A 314 7.11 2.79 3.18
C GLY A 314 6.02 2.63 4.23
N ALA A 315 6.04 1.55 5.01
CA ALA A 315 5.09 1.31 6.09
C ALA A 315 5.15 2.42 7.17
N ALA A 316 6.36 2.91 7.49
CA ALA A 316 6.53 4.05 8.39
C ALA A 316 5.88 5.33 7.82
N GLY A 317 6.02 5.57 6.50
CA GLY A 317 5.34 6.66 5.80
C GLY A 317 3.82 6.53 5.83
N GLY A 318 3.33 5.30 5.55
CA GLY A 318 1.90 4.97 5.59
C GLY A 318 1.26 5.12 6.97
N PHE A 319 2.05 4.96 8.03
CA PHE A 319 1.63 5.30 9.39
C PHE A 319 1.72 6.81 9.67
N ALA A 320 2.86 7.43 9.39
CA ALA A 320 3.18 8.78 9.84
C ALA A 320 2.35 9.86 9.12
N ILE A 321 2.22 9.80 7.78
CA ILE A 321 1.54 10.87 7.03
C ILE A 321 0.03 10.87 7.29
N PRO A 322 -0.72 9.74 7.20
CA PRO A 322 -2.12 9.74 7.61
C PRO A 322 -2.31 10.04 9.10
N GLY A 323 -1.37 9.59 9.96
CA GLY A 323 -1.41 9.89 11.39
C GLY A 323 -1.28 11.38 11.70
N LEU A 324 -0.42 12.11 11.00
CA LEU A 324 -0.31 13.57 11.13
C LEU A 324 -1.58 14.29 10.67
N VAL A 325 -2.20 13.84 9.58
CA VAL A 325 -3.47 14.41 9.10
C VAL A 325 -4.58 14.16 10.12
N GLN A 326 -4.53 13.03 10.84
CA GLN A 326 -5.55 12.68 11.82
C GLN A 326 -5.51 13.54 13.10
N VAL A 327 -4.43 14.30 13.32
CA VAL A 327 -4.37 15.28 14.45
C VAL A 327 -5.39 16.40 14.25
N PHE A 328 -5.60 16.84 13.01
CA PHE A 328 -6.61 17.83 12.62
C PHE A 328 -7.35 17.32 11.38
N PRO A 329 -8.23 16.31 11.51
CA PRO A 329 -8.77 15.61 10.37
C PRO A 329 -9.71 16.53 9.57
N SER A 330 -9.30 16.81 8.33
CA SER A 330 -10.12 17.52 7.35
C SER A 330 -9.80 17.01 5.94
N GLN A 331 -10.78 17.07 5.05
CA GLN A 331 -10.63 16.68 3.64
C GLN A 331 -9.57 17.51 2.94
N THR A 332 -9.64 18.82 3.11
CA THR A 332 -8.68 19.76 2.51
C THR A 332 -7.26 19.49 2.98
N LEU A 333 -7.06 19.23 4.28
CA LEU A 333 -5.75 18.90 4.82
C LEU A 333 -5.23 17.57 4.27
N ALA A 334 -6.10 16.56 4.14
CA ALA A 334 -5.71 15.25 3.58
C ALA A 334 -5.23 15.39 2.13
N ILE A 335 -5.98 16.09 1.30
CA ILE A 335 -5.65 16.32 -0.12
C ILE A 335 -4.38 17.17 -0.24
N ALA A 336 -4.26 18.24 0.55
CA ALA A 336 -3.09 19.13 0.55
C ALA A 336 -1.83 18.42 1.04
N ALA A 337 -1.93 17.59 2.10
CA ALA A 337 -0.81 16.80 2.59
C ALA A 337 -0.33 15.77 1.56
N ALA A 338 -1.24 15.09 0.87
CA ALA A 338 -0.90 14.20 -0.22
C ALA A 338 -0.22 14.95 -1.38
N ALA A 339 -0.74 16.12 -1.77
CA ALA A 339 -0.13 16.96 -2.80
C ALA A 339 1.29 17.41 -2.43
N ALA A 340 1.48 17.91 -1.21
CA ALA A 340 2.79 18.32 -0.71
C ALA A 340 3.79 17.15 -0.68
N ALA A 341 3.35 15.98 -0.21
CA ALA A 341 4.17 14.77 -0.22
C ALA A 341 4.61 14.39 -1.65
N MET A 342 3.73 14.47 -2.64
CA MET A 342 4.06 14.19 -4.04
C MET A 342 5.06 15.20 -4.63
N VAL A 343 4.96 16.49 -4.30
CA VAL A 343 5.97 17.48 -4.68
C VAL A 343 7.33 17.13 -4.07
N LEU A 344 7.36 16.75 -2.78
CA LEU A 344 8.58 16.34 -2.11
C LEU A 344 9.16 15.02 -2.65
N VAL A 345 8.32 14.07 -3.09
CA VAL A 345 8.78 12.86 -3.82
C VAL A 345 9.50 13.25 -5.10
N SER A 346 8.91 14.18 -5.87
CA SER A 346 9.53 14.68 -7.10
C SER A 346 10.88 15.33 -6.84
N THR A 347 10.97 16.22 -5.85
CA THR A 347 12.23 16.92 -5.51
C THR A 347 13.30 15.96 -4.98
N ALA A 348 12.95 15.04 -4.08
CA ALA A 348 13.87 14.03 -3.56
C ALA A 348 14.40 13.13 -4.69
N SER A 349 13.53 12.75 -5.62
CA SER A 349 13.92 11.94 -6.78
C SER A 349 14.83 12.70 -7.74
N ALA A 350 14.61 14.02 -7.93
CA ALA A 350 15.46 14.86 -8.76
C ALA A 350 16.88 15.01 -8.16
N VAL A 351 16.98 15.17 -6.85
CA VAL A 351 18.27 15.27 -6.13
C VAL A 351 19.05 13.95 -6.16
N SER A 352 18.35 12.82 -6.28
CA SER A 352 18.97 11.50 -6.34
C SER A 352 19.69 11.20 -7.66
N LYS A 353 19.70 12.14 -8.62
CA LYS A 353 20.44 12.04 -9.89
C LYS A 353 21.94 12.08 -9.61
N GLN A 354 22.56 10.95 -9.30
CA GLN A 354 24.00 10.78 -9.51
C GLN A 354 24.23 10.26 -10.94
N PRO A 355 25.37 10.62 -11.57
CA PRO A 355 25.69 10.12 -12.90
C PRO A 355 25.60 8.58 -12.89
N GLU A 356 24.92 8.01 -13.89
CA GLU A 356 25.04 6.59 -14.20
C GLU A 356 26.55 6.31 -14.31
N LEU A 357 27.03 5.31 -13.56
CA LEU A 357 28.36 4.78 -13.79
C LEU A 357 28.36 4.38 -15.27
N GLU A 358 29.11 5.12 -16.09
CA GLU A 358 29.39 4.73 -17.47
C GLU A 358 29.78 3.26 -17.42
N GLU A 359 29.05 2.41 -18.12
CA GLU A 359 29.50 1.06 -18.42
C GLU A 359 30.89 1.21 -19.03
N VAL A 360 31.90 0.96 -18.23
CA VAL A 360 33.26 0.79 -18.74
C VAL A 360 33.20 -0.46 -19.60
N SER A 361 32.92 -0.23 -20.87
CA SER A 361 33.10 -1.22 -21.92
C SER A 361 34.59 -1.56 -21.96
N ALA A 362 34.95 -2.72 -21.42
CA ALA A 362 36.18 -3.42 -21.71
C ALA A 362 35.86 -4.77 -22.34
#